data_94e8188d1934ff546b0405b3e26a93cf
#
_entry.id   94e8188d1934ff546b0405b3e26a93cf
#
_cell.length_a   1.000
_cell.length_b   1.000
_cell.length_c   1.000
_cell.angle_alpha   90.00
_cell.angle_beta   90.00
_cell.angle_gamma   90.00
#
_symmetry.space_group_name_H-M   'P 1'
#
loop_
_entity.id
_entity.type
_entity.pdbx_description
1 polymer ?
#
loop_
_entity_poly.entity_id
_entity_poly.type
_entity_poly.pdbx_seq_one_letter_code
_entity_poly.pdbx_strand_id
1 'polypeptide(L)'
;LLVVDDDVALPRGFLDRFLFLADRFGFMLAQPAHRRRSHAAWRVTRRQPAVLARETRFVEIGPVTAFRRETFGTLLPFPALTMGWGLDVHWAAIAAEHGWPIGVIDAVPIAHVQRPPAAGYSRAAALAEAESFLAGRAYVPRAEAGQTVAAHRTWR
;
A
#
# COMPACT_ATOMS: atom_id res chain seq x y z
N LEU A 1 6.88 -10.59 4.81
CA LEU A 1 5.82 -11.06 3.91
C LEU A 1 5.68 -10.08 2.77
N LEU A 2 5.57 -10.60 1.55
CA LEU A 2 5.24 -9.81 0.36
C LEU A 2 4.00 -10.43 -0.27
N VAL A 3 2.96 -9.62 -0.44
CA VAL A 3 1.74 -9.97 -1.16
C VAL A 3 1.81 -9.30 -2.53
N VAL A 4 1.53 -10.05 -3.60
CA VAL A 4 1.66 -9.58 -4.98
C VAL A 4 0.48 -10.10 -5.79
N ASP A 5 -0.20 -9.22 -6.52
CA ASP A 5 -1.23 -9.60 -7.48
C ASP A 5 -0.61 -10.24 -8.72
N ASP A 6 -1.37 -11.07 -9.43
CA ASP A 6 -0.91 -11.85 -10.58
C ASP A 6 -0.76 -11.05 -11.89
N ASP A 7 -1.26 -9.80 -11.92
CA ASP A 7 -1.26 -8.92 -13.08
C ASP A 7 -0.32 -7.71 -12.95
N VAL A 8 0.77 -7.88 -12.19
CA VAL A 8 1.78 -6.83 -11.94
C VAL A 8 3.04 -7.08 -12.76
N ALA A 9 3.49 -6.07 -13.47
CA ALA A 9 4.80 -6.08 -14.12
C ALA A 9 5.85 -5.45 -13.18
N LEU A 10 6.74 -6.31 -12.68
CA LEU A 10 7.86 -5.94 -11.82
C LEU A 10 9.10 -5.59 -12.65
N PRO A 11 9.84 -4.51 -12.36
CA PRO A 11 11.08 -4.20 -13.04
C PRO A 11 12.21 -5.17 -12.65
N ARG A 12 13.24 -5.30 -13.50
CA ARG A 12 14.42 -6.12 -13.20
C ARG A 12 15.08 -5.66 -11.88
N GLY A 13 15.42 -6.62 -11.02
CA GLY A 13 16.00 -6.35 -9.70
C GLY A 13 15.04 -5.65 -8.73
N PHE A 14 13.74 -5.85 -8.94
CA PHE A 14 12.71 -5.24 -8.10
C PHE A 14 12.87 -5.64 -6.64
N LEU A 15 12.96 -6.93 -6.36
CA LEU A 15 12.88 -7.45 -5.01
C LEU A 15 13.99 -6.88 -4.12
N ASP A 16 15.25 -6.97 -4.60
CA ASP A 16 16.41 -6.51 -3.83
C ASP A 16 16.31 -5.00 -3.53
N ARG A 17 16.00 -4.19 -4.55
CA ARG A 17 15.91 -2.74 -4.40
C ARG A 17 14.72 -2.32 -3.53
N PHE A 18 13.59 -2.97 -3.71
CA PHE A 18 12.37 -2.66 -2.96
C PHE A 18 12.55 -2.97 -1.48
N LEU A 19 13.02 -4.18 -1.16
CA LEU A 19 13.24 -4.61 0.22
C LEU A 19 14.35 -3.80 0.89
N PHE A 20 15.46 -3.53 0.18
CA PHE A 20 16.53 -2.67 0.69
C PHE A 20 16.01 -1.28 1.08
N LEU A 21 15.22 -0.63 0.21
CA LEU A 21 14.71 0.71 0.50
C LEU A 21 13.65 0.69 1.59
N ALA A 22 12.76 -0.29 1.61
CA ALA A 22 11.77 -0.45 2.67
C ALA A 22 12.43 -0.62 4.03
N ASP A 23 13.50 -1.43 4.11
CA ASP A 23 14.30 -1.61 5.31
C ASP A 23 15.07 -0.34 5.69
N ARG A 24 15.74 0.28 4.72
CA ARG A 24 16.55 1.49 4.92
C ARG A 24 15.75 2.66 5.50
N PHE A 25 14.49 2.81 5.10
CA PHE A 25 13.59 3.84 5.62
C PHE A 25 12.72 3.36 6.79
N GLY A 26 12.94 2.15 7.27
CA GLY A 26 12.28 1.60 8.45
C GLY A 26 10.78 1.36 8.27
N PHE A 27 10.28 1.25 7.03
CA PHE A 27 8.85 1.06 6.80
C PHE A 27 8.36 -0.29 7.32
N MET A 28 7.32 -0.26 8.12
CA MET A 28 6.64 -1.44 8.66
C MET A 28 5.69 -2.06 7.62
N LEU A 29 5.03 -1.20 6.84
CA LEU A 29 4.32 -1.55 5.61
C LEU A 29 4.87 -0.70 4.46
N ALA A 30 5.12 -1.34 3.33
CA ALA A 30 5.63 -0.65 2.15
C ALA A 30 4.97 -1.14 0.87
N GLN A 31 4.76 -0.24 -0.08
CA GLN A 31 4.37 -0.57 -1.44
C GLN A 31 5.28 0.13 -2.45
N PRO A 32 5.48 -0.42 -3.66
CA PRO A 32 6.12 0.30 -4.74
C PRO A 32 5.15 1.34 -5.33
N ALA A 33 5.70 2.44 -5.83
CA ALA A 33 4.88 3.42 -6.54
C ALA A 33 4.36 2.87 -7.88
N HIS A 34 3.18 3.33 -8.28
CA HIS A 34 2.63 3.05 -9.60
C HIS A 34 3.26 3.94 -10.67
N ARG A 35 3.65 3.37 -11.81
CA ARG A 35 4.08 4.11 -12.99
C ARG A 35 2.97 5.01 -13.54
N ARG A 36 3.33 6.02 -14.33
CA ARG A 36 2.39 7.01 -14.88
C ARG A 36 1.19 6.40 -15.65
N ARG A 37 1.40 5.28 -16.35
CA ARG A 37 0.37 4.58 -17.14
C ARG A 37 -0.16 3.33 -16.45
N SER A 38 0.08 3.18 -15.17
CA SER A 38 -0.43 2.08 -14.35
C SER A 38 -1.79 2.42 -13.78
N HIS A 39 -2.62 1.41 -13.55
CA HIS A 39 -3.82 1.56 -12.73
C HIS A 39 -3.41 1.81 -11.28
N ALA A 40 -3.99 2.82 -10.67
CA ALA A 40 -3.79 3.17 -9.25
C ALA A 40 -5.08 3.78 -8.72
N ALA A 41 -5.62 3.22 -7.65
CA ALA A 41 -6.86 3.71 -7.04
C ALA A 41 -6.62 5.00 -6.24
N TRP A 42 -5.41 5.18 -5.72
CA TRP A 42 -5.05 6.31 -4.87
C TRP A 42 -3.95 7.17 -5.49
N ARG A 43 -4.13 8.50 -5.44
CA ARG A 43 -3.14 9.45 -5.98
C ARG A 43 -1.81 9.39 -5.23
N VAL A 44 -1.83 9.16 -3.92
CA VAL A 44 -0.64 9.08 -3.08
C VAL A 44 0.31 7.94 -3.49
N THR A 45 -0.21 6.87 -4.08
CA THR A 45 0.59 5.72 -4.50
C THR A 45 1.23 5.89 -5.88
N ARG A 46 0.92 6.96 -6.61
CA ARG A 46 1.57 7.28 -7.88
C ARG A 46 3.00 7.75 -7.68
N ARG A 47 3.89 7.35 -8.60
CA ARG A 47 5.30 7.70 -8.60
C ARG A 47 5.52 9.21 -8.57
N GLN A 48 6.38 9.67 -7.66
CA GLN A 48 6.96 11.00 -7.67
C GLN A 48 8.40 10.97 -8.24
N PRO A 49 8.70 11.74 -9.31
CA PRO A 49 10.05 11.84 -9.85
C PRO A 49 11.04 12.44 -8.83
N ALA A 50 12.31 12.02 -8.93
CA ALA A 50 13.39 12.49 -8.06
C ALA A 50 13.20 12.24 -6.55
N VAL A 51 12.36 11.26 -6.20
CA VAL A 51 12.15 10.77 -4.84
C VAL A 51 12.49 9.28 -4.82
N LEU A 52 13.17 8.81 -3.78
CA LEU A 52 13.47 7.39 -3.58
C LEU A 52 12.31 6.68 -2.89
N ALA A 53 11.80 7.28 -1.83
CA ALA A 53 10.67 6.78 -1.05
C ALA A 53 9.95 7.93 -0.35
N ARG A 54 8.71 7.69 0.01
CA ARG A 54 7.89 8.61 0.81
C ARG A 54 7.29 7.88 2.00
N GLU A 55 7.40 8.48 3.17
CA GLU A 55 6.53 8.13 4.26
C GLU A 55 5.14 8.73 4.01
N THR A 56 4.11 7.92 4.14
CA THR A 56 2.73 8.28 3.81
C THR A 56 1.79 7.89 4.95
N ARG A 57 0.60 8.43 4.95
CA ARG A 57 -0.45 8.02 5.89
C ARG A 57 -1.18 6.74 5.45
N PHE A 58 -0.80 6.16 4.31
CA PHE A 58 -1.53 5.08 3.69
C PHE A 58 -0.66 4.28 2.72
N VAL A 59 -0.90 2.97 2.66
CA VAL A 59 -0.46 2.06 1.59
C VAL A 59 -1.66 1.26 1.11
N GLU A 60 -1.75 0.97 -0.19
CA GLU A 60 -2.84 0.14 -0.75
C GLU A 60 -2.68 -1.33 -0.33
N ILE A 61 -3.79 -2.04 -0.25
CA ILE A 61 -3.80 -3.50 -0.02
C ILE A 61 -3.14 -4.29 -1.15
N GLY A 62 -3.21 -3.79 -2.35
CA GLY A 62 -2.60 -4.32 -3.57
C GLY A 62 -2.09 -3.19 -4.46
N PRO A 63 -1.47 -3.46 -5.59
CA PRO A 63 -1.13 -4.79 -6.13
C PRO A 63 0.16 -5.41 -5.56
N VAL A 64 0.97 -4.65 -4.81
CA VAL A 64 2.16 -5.16 -4.10
C VAL A 64 2.26 -4.50 -2.75
N THR A 65 2.22 -5.29 -1.68
CA THR A 65 2.36 -4.79 -0.31
C THR A 65 3.32 -5.66 0.48
N ALA A 66 4.34 -5.04 1.06
CA ALA A 66 5.28 -5.69 1.98
C ALA A 66 4.92 -5.40 3.42
N PHE A 67 5.04 -6.40 4.26
CA PHE A 67 4.83 -6.35 5.70
C PHE A 67 6.11 -6.76 6.40
N ARG A 68 6.59 -5.95 7.31
CA ARG A 68 7.70 -6.29 8.19
C ARG A 68 7.24 -7.33 9.21
N ARG A 69 8.14 -8.22 9.64
CA ARG A 69 7.82 -9.33 10.55
C ARG A 69 7.16 -8.86 11.85
N GLU A 70 7.57 -7.71 12.35
CA GLU A 70 7.08 -7.10 13.58
C GLU A 70 5.59 -6.76 13.54
N THR A 71 5.00 -6.62 12.35
CA THR A 71 3.57 -6.34 12.16
C THR A 71 2.68 -7.59 12.20
N PHE A 72 3.27 -8.80 12.11
CA PHE A 72 2.51 -10.04 11.92
C PHE A 72 1.57 -10.34 13.08
N GLY A 73 1.99 -10.14 14.32
CA GLY A 73 1.16 -10.39 15.49
C GLY A 73 -0.09 -9.52 15.58
N THR A 74 -0.07 -8.37 14.86
CA THR A 74 -1.18 -7.41 14.87
C THR A 74 -2.03 -7.51 13.60
N LEU A 75 -1.39 -7.73 12.43
CA LEU A 75 -2.07 -7.67 11.14
C LEU A 75 -2.47 -9.03 10.56
N LEU A 76 -1.94 -10.13 11.12
CA LEU A 76 -2.22 -11.47 10.63
C LEU A 76 -2.93 -12.33 11.71
N PRO A 77 -3.80 -13.27 11.31
CA PRO A 77 -4.23 -13.51 9.94
C PRO A 77 -5.08 -12.35 9.38
N PHE A 78 -5.10 -12.19 8.07
CA PHE A 78 -6.01 -11.23 7.45
C PHE A 78 -7.46 -11.61 7.76
N PRO A 79 -8.34 -10.60 7.95
CA PRO A 79 -9.78 -10.85 8.10
C PRO A 79 -10.34 -11.61 6.90
N ALA A 80 -11.35 -12.43 7.13
CA ALA A 80 -12.06 -13.15 6.06
C ALA A 80 -12.92 -12.17 5.26
N LEU A 81 -12.32 -11.48 4.29
CA LEU A 81 -12.96 -10.58 3.34
C LEU A 81 -12.89 -11.17 1.94
N THR A 82 -13.92 -10.97 1.15
CA THR A 82 -13.97 -11.44 -0.24
C THR A 82 -13.19 -10.51 -1.16
N MET A 83 -13.37 -9.19 -0.99
CA MET A 83 -12.77 -8.15 -1.83
C MET A 83 -11.64 -7.42 -1.12
N GLY A 84 -11.63 -7.42 0.20
CA GLY A 84 -10.60 -6.81 1.03
C GLY A 84 -10.63 -5.29 1.10
N TRP A 85 -11.62 -4.62 0.48
CA TRP A 85 -11.71 -3.17 0.52
C TRP A 85 -11.89 -2.66 1.96
N GLY A 86 -11.22 -1.57 2.30
CA GLY A 86 -11.22 -1.01 3.64
C GLY A 86 -10.12 -1.55 4.54
N LEU A 87 -9.49 -2.68 4.18
CA LEU A 87 -8.42 -3.27 4.96
C LEU A 87 -7.19 -2.35 5.00
N ASP A 88 -6.88 -1.71 3.89
CA ASP A 88 -5.78 -0.75 3.75
C ASP A 88 -5.92 0.49 4.64
N VAL A 89 -7.09 1.11 4.68
CA VAL A 89 -7.35 2.27 5.56
C VAL A 89 -7.40 1.87 7.04
N HIS A 90 -7.78 0.63 7.34
CA HIS A 90 -7.72 0.07 8.70
C HIS A 90 -6.27 -0.21 9.11
N TRP A 91 -5.44 -0.81 8.27
CA TRP A 91 -4.00 -0.96 8.53
C TRP A 91 -3.30 0.37 8.75
N ALA A 92 -3.69 1.39 7.98
CA ALA A 92 -3.17 2.75 8.15
C ALA A 92 -3.50 3.32 9.54
N ALA A 93 -4.69 3.07 10.07
CA ALA A 93 -5.06 3.48 11.43
C ALA A 93 -4.28 2.70 12.50
N ILE A 94 -4.12 1.40 12.34
CA ILE A 94 -3.29 0.57 13.22
C ILE A 94 -1.84 1.05 13.19
N ALA A 95 -1.30 1.33 12.01
CA ALA A 95 0.06 1.85 11.88
C ALA A 95 0.24 3.19 12.61
N ALA A 96 -0.75 4.09 12.50
CA ALA A 96 -0.74 5.37 13.21
C ALA A 96 -0.78 5.19 14.73
N GLU A 97 -1.61 4.28 15.23
CA GLU A 97 -1.72 3.96 16.66
C GLU A 97 -0.40 3.41 17.23
N HIS A 98 0.27 2.55 16.47
CA HIS A 98 1.56 1.95 16.87
C HIS A 98 2.77 2.85 16.58
N GLY A 99 2.60 4.01 15.94
CA GLY A 99 3.71 4.85 15.48
C GLY A 99 4.58 4.19 14.40
N TRP A 100 4.02 3.27 13.62
CA TRP A 100 4.72 2.57 12.55
C TRP A 100 4.85 3.44 11.30
N PRO A 101 6.07 3.71 10.83
CA PRO A 101 6.24 4.35 9.53
C PRO A 101 5.77 3.41 8.42
N ILE A 102 4.92 3.92 7.52
CA ILE A 102 4.46 3.21 6.34
C ILE A 102 4.75 4.05 5.10
N GLY A 103 4.98 3.42 3.95
CA GLY A 103 5.44 4.23 2.84
C GLY A 103 5.37 3.64 1.44
N VAL A 104 5.67 4.51 0.49
CA VAL A 104 5.69 4.25 -0.95
C VAL A 104 7.12 4.37 -1.47
N ILE A 105 7.63 3.32 -2.12
CA ILE A 105 8.96 3.29 -2.72
C ILE A 105 8.87 3.76 -4.18
N ASP A 106 9.31 4.99 -4.44
CA ASP A 106 9.26 5.62 -5.77
C ASP A 106 10.37 5.18 -6.72
N ALA A 107 11.50 4.72 -6.17
CA ALA A 107 12.69 4.34 -6.95
C ALA A 107 12.50 3.07 -7.80
N VAL A 108 11.57 2.18 -7.42
CA VAL A 108 11.31 0.91 -8.11
C VAL A 108 9.82 0.77 -8.49
N PRO A 109 9.31 1.67 -9.33
CA PRO A 109 7.88 1.70 -9.64
C PRO A 109 7.45 0.51 -10.47
N ILE A 110 6.25 0.02 -10.20
CA ILE A 110 5.59 -1.09 -10.89
C ILE A 110 4.58 -0.62 -11.94
N ALA A 111 4.17 -1.55 -12.79
CA ALA A 111 3.02 -1.37 -13.67
C ALA A 111 1.95 -2.42 -13.37
N HIS A 112 0.76 -1.97 -13.02
CA HIS A 112 -0.45 -2.75 -12.88
C HIS A 112 -1.30 -2.48 -14.14
N VAL A 113 -1.28 -3.40 -15.09
CA VAL A 113 -1.61 -3.07 -16.49
C VAL A 113 -2.79 -3.83 -17.08
N GLN A 114 -3.12 -5.02 -16.54
CA GLN A 114 -4.06 -5.90 -17.25
C GLN A 114 -5.52 -5.54 -16.98
N ARG A 115 -5.88 -5.13 -15.77
CA ARG A 115 -7.27 -4.84 -15.42
C ARG A 115 -7.40 -3.53 -14.65
N PRO A 116 -8.42 -2.71 -14.96
CA PRO A 116 -8.80 -1.61 -14.07
C PRO A 116 -9.21 -2.16 -12.70
N PRO A 117 -9.01 -1.40 -11.61
CA PRO A 117 -9.53 -1.77 -10.30
C PRO A 117 -11.03 -2.11 -10.38
N ALA A 118 -11.44 -3.20 -9.73
CA ALA A 118 -12.82 -3.70 -9.70
C ALA A 118 -13.41 -4.15 -11.05
N ALA A 119 -12.58 -4.45 -12.05
CA ALA A 119 -13.09 -4.93 -13.36
C ALA A 119 -13.71 -6.33 -13.31
N GLY A 120 -13.35 -7.15 -12.32
CA GLY A 120 -13.79 -8.54 -12.19
C GLY A 120 -14.92 -8.77 -11.18
N TYR A 121 -15.42 -7.73 -10.49
CA TYR A 121 -16.43 -7.87 -9.43
C TYR A 121 -17.30 -6.63 -9.26
N SER A 122 -18.41 -6.77 -8.53
CA SER A 122 -19.32 -5.65 -8.26
C SER A 122 -18.69 -4.62 -7.31
N ARG A 123 -18.51 -3.40 -7.79
CA ARG A 123 -18.06 -2.28 -6.97
C ARG A 123 -19.02 -2.00 -5.80
N ALA A 124 -20.32 -2.15 -6.00
CA ALA A 124 -21.31 -1.94 -4.94
C ALA A 124 -21.15 -2.99 -3.83
N ALA A 125 -20.92 -4.27 -4.20
CA ALA A 125 -20.66 -5.32 -3.22
C ALA A 125 -19.37 -5.09 -2.44
N ALA A 126 -18.30 -4.64 -3.11
CA ALA A 126 -17.03 -4.31 -2.45
C ALA A 126 -17.15 -3.13 -1.47
N LEU A 127 -17.94 -2.11 -1.83
CA LEU A 127 -18.22 -0.99 -0.93
C LEU A 127 -19.04 -1.42 0.30
N ALA A 128 -20.09 -2.24 0.09
CA ALA A 128 -20.91 -2.76 1.19
C ALA A 128 -20.09 -3.64 2.15
N GLU A 129 -19.19 -4.50 1.61
CA GLU A 129 -18.25 -5.27 2.43
C GLU A 129 -17.33 -4.34 3.23
N ALA A 130 -16.76 -3.31 2.60
CA ALA A 130 -15.88 -2.35 3.26
C ALA A 130 -16.59 -1.56 4.37
N GLU A 131 -17.81 -1.09 4.12
CA GLU A 131 -18.63 -0.41 5.13
C GLU A 131 -18.92 -1.32 6.32
N SER A 132 -19.32 -2.56 6.06
CA SER A 132 -19.55 -3.56 7.12
C SER A 132 -18.28 -3.89 7.89
N PHE A 133 -17.16 -4.03 7.19
CA PHE A 133 -15.86 -4.32 7.82
C PHE A 133 -15.40 -3.17 8.70
N LEU A 134 -15.54 -1.93 8.24
CA LEU A 134 -15.09 -0.73 8.95
C LEU A 134 -16.05 -0.32 10.08
N ALA A 135 -17.25 -0.87 10.14
CA ALA A 135 -18.21 -0.58 11.20
C ALA A 135 -17.61 -0.96 12.57
N GLY A 136 -17.38 0.05 13.41
CA GLY A 136 -16.79 -0.11 14.74
C GLY A 136 -15.26 -0.31 14.77
N ARG A 137 -14.57 -0.16 13.63
CA ARG A 137 -13.10 -0.21 13.56
C ARG A 137 -12.52 1.18 13.28
N ALA A 138 -11.32 1.44 13.83
CA ALA A 138 -10.56 2.62 13.46
C ALA A 138 -10.10 2.53 11.99
N TYR A 139 -10.17 3.62 11.26
CA TYR A 139 -9.65 3.73 9.89
C TYR A 139 -9.22 5.17 9.61
N VAL A 140 -8.30 5.32 8.65
CA VAL A 140 -7.85 6.63 8.19
C VAL A 140 -8.82 7.17 7.14
N PRO A 141 -9.39 8.39 7.35
CA PRO A 141 -10.28 9.01 6.37
C PRO A 141 -9.56 9.27 5.04
N ARG A 142 -10.33 9.28 3.94
CA ARG A 142 -9.78 9.46 2.59
C ARG A 142 -8.92 10.73 2.43
N ALA A 143 -9.28 11.81 3.10
CA ALA A 143 -8.54 13.07 3.06
C ALA A 143 -7.14 12.94 3.69
N GLU A 144 -7.01 12.15 4.74
CA GLU A 144 -5.74 11.89 5.42
C GLU A 144 -4.91 10.83 4.69
N ALA A 145 -5.54 9.77 4.18
CA ALA A 145 -4.87 8.73 3.40
C ALA A 145 -4.08 9.28 2.20
N GLY A 146 -4.51 10.40 1.63
CA GLY A 146 -3.82 11.07 0.53
C GLY A 146 -2.54 11.82 0.91
N GLN A 147 -2.16 11.86 2.19
CA GLN A 147 -1.06 12.70 2.67
C GLN A 147 0.30 11.98 2.59
N THR A 148 1.31 12.76 2.20
CA THR A 148 2.73 12.40 2.34
C THR A 148 3.27 13.10 3.60
N VAL A 149 3.89 12.33 4.48
CA VAL A 149 4.48 12.81 5.75
C VAL A 149 5.91 13.31 5.50
N ALA A 150 6.71 12.52 4.79
CA ALA A 150 8.09 12.86 4.46
C ALA A 150 8.46 12.32 3.06
N ALA A 151 9.45 12.96 2.41
CA ALA A 151 9.98 12.53 1.13
C ALA A 151 11.50 12.37 1.20
N HIS A 152 11.97 11.17 0.91
CA HIS A 152 13.39 10.80 0.95
C HIS A 152 13.96 10.85 -0.48
N ARG A 153 14.92 11.75 -0.71
CA ARG A 153 15.58 11.94 -2.00
C ARG A 153 16.95 11.29 -2.08
N THR A 154 17.52 10.98 -0.92
CA THR A 154 18.81 10.30 -0.75
C THR A 154 18.64 9.17 0.27
N TRP A 155 19.54 8.21 0.27
CA TRP A 155 19.59 7.13 1.28
C TRP A 155 20.57 7.42 2.44
N ARG A 156 21.02 8.65 2.55
CA ARG A 156 21.93 9.11 3.62
C ARG A 156 21.14 9.66 4.80
#